data_eef2b70830e36324df6649187d79b5ec
#
_entry.id   eef2b70830e36324df6649187d79b5ec
#
_cell.length_a   1.000
_cell.length_b   1.000
_cell.length_c   1.000
_cell.angle_alpha   90.00
_cell.angle_beta   90.00
_cell.angle_gamma   90.00
#
_symmetry.space_group_name_H-M   'P 1'
#
loop_
_entity.id
_entity.type
_entity.pdbx_description
1 polymer ?
#
loop_
_entity_poly.entity_id
_entity_poly.type
_entity_poly.pdbx_seq_one_letter_code
_entity_poly.pdbx_strand_id
1 'polypeptide(L)'
;MLKSLRLQPLLAKIAVGYMAKIVVISGIAYVGICEWKETKAREMEVRMINRKKHEINDIYVKMLRLSFFCETFMEWSEQDFLLFQKRRRHIDSLLCSLRYSSSGSHTDSIRNLWRAKERYMREIIYWVHRQEEADREIAAQIPAIARQSERENAPKGGFLKRLFAKRHRADSPSAASMLHELNRSVVGRQQAYARKLAERTDSLDGMNRRLNVQLRQMIEDM
;
A
#
# COMPACT_ATOMS: atom_id res chain seq x y z
N MET A 1 -96.44 3.88 -28.62
CA MET A 1 -95.17 4.59 -29.00
C MET A 1 -94.63 5.53 -27.94
N LEU A 2 -95.06 5.55 -26.72
CA LEU A 2 -94.66 6.52 -25.66
C LEU A 2 -93.67 5.96 -24.60
N LYS A 3 -93.32 4.66 -24.61
CA LYS A 3 -92.39 4.06 -23.63
C LYS A 3 -90.90 4.19 -24.03
N SER A 4 -90.57 4.42 -25.31
CA SER A 4 -89.19 4.57 -25.77
C SER A 4 -88.53 5.91 -25.45
N LEU A 5 -89.34 6.97 -25.31
CA LEU A 5 -88.81 8.33 -25.01
C LEU A 5 -88.34 8.54 -23.55
N ARG A 6 -88.82 7.71 -22.58
CA ARG A 6 -88.33 7.80 -21.18
C ARG A 6 -87.11 6.95 -20.88
N LEU A 7 -86.76 5.99 -21.70
CA LEU A 7 -85.53 5.15 -21.53
C LEU A 7 -84.26 5.82 -22.01
N GLN A 8 -84.36 6.76 -22.97
CA GLN A 8 -83.21 7.49 -23.49
C GLN A 8 -82.46 8.32 -22.42
N PRO A 9 -83.10 9.10 -21.53
CA PRO A 9 -82.40 9.86 -20.50
C PRO A 9 -81.80 8.97 -19.41
N LEU A 10 -82.36 7.79 -19.15
CA LEU A 10 -81.88 6.84 -18.17
C LEU A 10 -80.56 6.15 -18.70
N LEU A 11 -80.55 5.71 -19.95
CA LEU A 11 -79.38 5.13 -20.59
C LEU A 11 -78.22 6.14 -20.69
N ALA A 12 -78.50 7.41 -21.01
CA ALA A 12 -77.54 8.47 -21.03
C ALA A 12 -76.94 8.70 -19.65
N LYS A 13 -77.70 8.71 -18.57
CA LYS A 13 -77.21 8.84 -17.20
C LYS A 13 -76.25 7.67 -16.80
N ILE A 14 -76.68 6.45 -17.16
CA ILE A 14 -75.90 5.24 -16.91
C ILE A 14 -74.52 5.32 -17.69
N ALA A 15 -74.59 5.67 -18.96
CA ALA A 15 -73.40 5.79 -19.81
C ALA A 15 -72.44 6.86 -19.27
N VAL A 16 -72.90 8.03 -18.84
CA VAL A 16 -72.12 9.07 -18.21
C VAL A 16 -71.46 8.58 -16.91
N GLY A 17 -72.21 7.82 -16.09
CA GLY A 17 -71.66 7.21 -14.86
C GLY A 17 -70.55 6.20 -15.13
N TYR A 18 -70.65 5.37 -16.17
CA TYR A 18 -69.61 4.44 -16.59
C TYR A 18 -68.41 5.18 -17.15
N MET A 19 -68.59 6.21 -17.97
CA MET A 19 -67.46 7.01 -18.50
C MET A 19 -66.75 7.71 -17.39
N ALA A 20 -67.47 8.27 -16.39
CA ALA A 20 -66.81 8.89 -15.22
C ALA A 20 -65.94 7.87 -14.43
N LYS A 21 -66.43 6.66 -14.22
CA LYS A 21 -65.68 5.58 -13.58
C LYS A 21 -64.47 5.19 -14.37
N ILE A 22 -64.51 5.06 -15.68
CA ILE A 22 -63.36 4.75 -16.55
C ILE A 22 -62.30 5.84 -16.46
N VAL A 23 -62.68 7.12 -16.47
CA VAL A 23 -61.77 8.24 -16.33
C VAL A 23 -61.06 8.21 -14.98
N VAL A 24 -61.77 7.96 -13.89
CA VAL A 24 -61.18 7.86 -12.55
C VAL A 24 -60.21 6.69 -12.45
N ILE A 25 -60.59 5.51 -12.92
CA ILE A 25 -59.72 4.32 -12.91
C ILE A 25 -58.49 4.54 -13.77
N SER A 26 -58.63 5.14 -14.94
CA SER A 26 -57.52 5.48 -15.84
C SER A 26 -56.58 6.50 -15.19
N GLY A 27 -57.13 7.49 -14.48
CA GLY A 27 -56.31 8.48 -13.72
C GLY A 27 -55.53 7.84 -12.60
N ILE A 28 -56.14 6.96 -11.82
CA ILE A 28 -55.44 6.22 -10.74
C ILE A 28 -54.34 5.32 -11.32
N ALA A 29 -54.66 4.60 -12.41
CA ALA A 29 -53.67 3.74 -13.06
C ALA A 29 -52.47 4.54 -13.62
N TYR A 30 -52.74 5.72 -14.21
CA TYR A 30 -51.68 6.59 -14.71
C TYR A 30 -50.75 7.10 -13.60
N VAL A 31 -51.34 7.59 -12.49
CA VAL A 31 -50.56 8.02 -11.30
C VAL A 31 -49.72 6.87 -10.75
N GLY A 32 -50.34 5.68 -10.59
CA GLY A 32 -49.60 4.49 -10.11
C GLY A 32 -48.43 4.08 -11.02
N ILE A 33 -48.57 4.19 -12.35
CA ILE A 33 -47.48 3.91 -13.28
C ILE A 33 -46.36 4.96 -13.15
N CYS A 34 -46.71 6.22 -12.98
CA CYS A 34 -45.71 7.31 -12.80
C CYS A 34 -44.94 7.11 -11.50
N GLU A 35 -45.60 6.88 -10.36
CA GLU A 35 -44.97 6.61 -9.08
C GLU A 35 -44.10 5.35 -9.11
N TRP A 36 -44.55 4.31 -9.79
CA TRP A 36 -43.78 3.07 -9.93
C TRP A 36 -42.49 3.30 -10.74
N LYS A 37 -42.53 4.11 -11.82
CA LYS A 37 -41.37 4.47 -12.60
C LYS A 37 -40.35 5.27 -11.77
N GLU A 38 -40.80 6.27 -11.00
CA GLU A 38 -39.95 7.04 -10.11
C GLU A 38 -39.32 6.17 -9.01
N THR A 39 -40.12 5.30 -8.39
CA THR A 39 -39.65 4.37 -7.37
C THR A 39 -38.57 3.43 -7.92
N LYS A 40 -38.80 2.88 -9.12
CA LYS A 40 -37.77 2.04 -9.78
C LYS A 40 -36.51 2.81 -10.14
N ALA A 41 -36.59 4.07 -10.57
CA ALA A 41 -35.44 4.91 -10.86
C ALA A 41 -34.63 5.16 -9.58
N ARG A 42 -35.28 5.51 -8.48
CA ARG A 42 -34.64 5.70 -7.17
C ARG A 42 -34.01 4.39 -6.64
N GLU A 43 -34.70 3.26 -6.81
CA GLU A 43 -34.16 1.96 -6.41
C GLU A 43 -32.87 1.60 -7.18
N MET A 44 -32.83 1.86 -8.49
CA MET A 44 -31.62 1.67 -9.28
C MET A 44 -30.47 2.58 -8.84
N GLU A 45 -30.74 3.82 -8.51
CA GLU A 45 -29.77 4.77 -7.99
C GLU A 45 -29.19 4.30 -6.65
N VAL A 46 -30.05 3.88 -5.71
CA VAL A 46 -29.63 3.32 -4.41
C VAL A 46 -28.80 2.05 -4.61
N ARG A 47 -29.16 1.18 -5.52
CA ARG A 47 -28.39 -0.03 -5.85
C ARG A 47 -27.01 0.31 -6.42
N MET A 48 -26.93 1.32 -7.28
CA MET A 48 -25.63 1.78 -7.81
C MET A 48 -24.74 2.38 -6.72
N ILE A 49 -25.30 3.20 -5.83
CA ILE A 49 -24.57 3.76 -4.68
C ILE A 49 -24.07 2.64 -3.76
N ASN A 50 -24.92 1.68 -3.42
CA ASN A 50 -24.53 0.56 -2.57
C ASN A 50 -23.43 -0.30 -3.22
N ARG A 51 -23.51 -0.55 -4.52
CA ARG A 51 -22.46 -1.26 -5.25
C ARG A 51 -21.12 -0.51 -5.20
N LYS A 52 -21.12 0.80 -5.44
CA LYS A 52 -19.92 1.64 -5.33
C LYS A 52 -19.33 1.60 -3.91
N LYS A 53 -20.18 1.70 -2.88
CA LYS A 53 -19.72 1.58 -1.49
C LYS A 53 -19.03 0.23 -1.23
N HIS A 54 -19.60 -0.86 -1.74
CA HIS A 54 -18.99 -2.18 -1.61
C HIS A 54 -17.62 -2.27 -2.32
N GLU A 55 -17.52 -1.75 -3.54
CA GLU A 55 -16.26 -1.73 -4.29
C GLU A 55 -15.17 -0.92 -3.56
N ILE A 56 -15.51 0.22 -3.02
CA ILE A 56 -14.56 1.07 -2.28
C ILE A 56 -14.15 0.41 -0.96
N ASN A 57 -15.10 -0.17 -0.23
CA ASN A 57 -14.80 -0.90 1.00
C ASN A 57 -13.89 -2.12 0.75
N ASP A 58 -14.08 -2.84 -0.34
CA ASP A 58 -13.21 -3.96 -0.74
C ASP A 58 -11.78 -3.47 -1.03
N ILE A 59 -11.63 -2.36 -1.74
CA ILE A 59 -10.32 -1.74 -2.00
C ILE A 59 -9.68 -1.29 -0.68
N TYR A 60 -10.44 -0.66 0.21
CA TYR A 60 -9.96 -0.24 1.52
C TYR A 60 -9.42 -1.41 2.35
N VAL A 61 -10.18 -2.51 2.42
CA VAL A 61 -9.74 -3.73 3.12
C VAL A 61 -8.47 -4.31 2.51
N LYS A 62 -8.36 -4.33 1.18
CA LYS A 62 -7.15 -4.77 0.48
C LYS A 62 -5.96 -3.86 0.79
N MET A 63 -6.17 -2.54 0.86
CA MET A 63 -5.12 -1.58 1.24
C MET A 63 -4.67 -1.75 2.69
N LEU A 64 -5.61 -1.95 3.63
CA LEU A 64 -5.28 -2.26 5.01
C LEU A 64 -4.44 -3.54 5.13
N ARG A 65 -4.87 -4.62 4.46
CA ARG A 65 -4.10 -5.89 4.43
C ARG A 65 -2.69 -5.69 3.87
N LEU A 66 -2.55 -4.86 2.83
CA LEU A 66 -1.24 -4.54 2.29
C LEU A 66 -0.43 -3.68 3.27
N SER A 67 -1.06 -2.77 4.01
CA SER A 67 -0.38 -1.96 5.03
C SER A 67 0.16 -2.82 6.16
N PHE A 68 -0.64 -3.75 6.69
CA PHE A 68 -0.19 -4.71 7.72
C PHE A 68 0.93 -5.63 7.21
N PHE A 69 0.83 -6.10 5.97
CA PHE A 69 1.92 -6.87 5.36
C PHE A 69 3.23 -6.10 5.32
N CYS A 70 3.18 -4.76 5.24
CA CYS A 70 4.35 -3.91 5.26
C CYS A 70 4.98 -3.71 6.66
N GLU A 71 4.36 -4.15 7.74
CA GLU A 71 4.92 -3.95 9.09
C GLU A 71 6.17 -4.80 9.34
N THR A 72 6.28 -5.95 8.66
CA THR A 72 7.41 -6.87 8.76
C THR A 72 8.44 -6.72 7.62
N PHE A 73 8.40 -5.62 6.88
CA PHE A 73 9.19 -5.46 5.65
C PHE A 73 10.72 -5.54 5.85
N MET A 74 11.22 -5.30 7.06
CA MET A 74 12.65 -5.43 7.37
C MET A 74 13.17 -6.87 7.30
N GLU A 75 12.28 -7.85 7.47
CA GLU A 75 12.58 -9.28 7.40
C GLU A 75 12.32 -9.87 6.02
N TRP A 76 11.92 -9.02 5.06
CA TRP A 76 11.50 -9.49 3.74
C TRP A 76 12.66 -10.04 2.90
N SER A 77 12.37 -11.17 2.31
CA SER A 77 13.12 -11.68 1.17
C SER A 77 12.76 -10.91 -0.11
N GLU A 78 13.57 -11.09 -1.15
CA GLU A 78 13.28 -10.56 -2.48
C GLU A 78 11.91 -11.04 -3.00
N GLN A 79 11.52 -12.28 -2.66
CA GLN A 79 10.23 -12.85 -3.03
C GLN A 79 9.05 -12.14 -2.34
N ASP A 80 9.20 -11.76 -1.08
CA ASP A 80 8.19 -11.01 -0.34
C ASP A 80 7.99 -9.61 -0.94
N PHE A 81 9.07 -8.97 -1.36
CA PHE A 81 9.01 -7.69 -2.04
C PHE A 81 8.30 -7.78 -3.41
N LEU A 82 8.56 -8.84 -4.18
CA LEU A 82 7.84 -9.11 -5.43
C LEU A 82 6.35 -9.35 -5.20
N LEU A 83 6.00 -10.08 -4.13
CA LEU A 83 4.60 -10.30 -3.74
C LEU A 83 3.91 -8.98 -3.35
N PHE A 84 4.59 -8.13 -2.58
CA PHE A 84 4.11 -6.79 -2.26
C PHE A 84 3.84 -5.98 -3.53
N GLN A 85 4.78 -5.94 -4.48
CA GLN A 85 4.62 -5.23 -5.73
C GLN A 85 3.41 -5.72 -6.54
N LYS A 86 3.20 -7.05 -6.60
CA LYS A 86 2.04 -7.64 -7.28
C LYS A 86 0.73 -7.19 -6.64
N ARG A 87 0.63 -7.24 -5.31
CA ARG A 87 -0.56 -6.79 -4.56
C ARG A 87 -0.80 -5.30 -4.74
N ARG A 88 0.26 -4.48 -4.66
CA ARG A 88 0.15 -3.04 -4.88
C ARG A 88 -0.34 -2.69 -6.29
N ARG A 89 0.19 -3.36 -7.34
CA ARG A 89 -0.27 -3.14 -8.72
C ARG A 89 -1.74 -3.50 -8.88
N HIS A 90 -2.20 -4.55 -8.22
CA HIS A 90 -3.62 -4.93 -8.23
C HIS A 90 -4.48 -3.82 -7.60
N ILE A 91 -4.08 -3.28 -6.45
CA ILE A 91 -4.77 -2.15 -5.82
C ILE A 91 -4.74 -0.90 -6.72
N ASP A 92 -3.59 -0.61 -7.36
CA ASP A 92 -3.46 0.52 -8.30
C ASP A 92 -4.45 0.41 -9.47
N SER A 93 -4.65 -0.80 -10.00
CA SER A 93 -5.64 -1.09 -11.04
C SER A 93 -7.07 -0.85 -10.56
N LEU A 94 -7.41 -1.29 -9.33
CA LEU A 94 -8.74 -1.06 -8.74
C LEU A 94 -9.00 0.43 -8.47
N LEU A 95 -8.01 1.17 -7.98
CA LEU A 95 -8.11 2.62 -7.80
C LEU A 95 -8.27 3.36 -9.13
N CYS A 96 -7.64 2.87 -10.21
CA CYS A 96 -7.87 3.40 -11.55
C CYS A 96 -9.32 3.21 -12.01
N SER A 97 -9.94 2.06 -11.74
CA SER A 97 -11.34 1.82 -12.11
C SER A 97 -12.30 2.74 -11.36
N LEU A 98 -12.02 3.05 -10.09
CA LEU A 98 -12.80 4.00 -9.31
C LEU A 98 -12.69 5.44 -9.82
N ARG A 99 -11.55 5.84 -10.36
CA ARG A 99 -11.32 7.21 -10.88
C ARG A 99 -12.36 7.61 -11.92
N TYR A 100 -12.80 6.67 -12.75
CA TYR A 100 -13.82 6.93 -13.77
C TYR A 100 -15.23 7.14 -13.19
N SER A 101 -15.43 6.81 -11.92
CA SER A 101 -16.75 6.83 -11.29
C SER A 101 -16.94 7.87 -10.19
N SER A 102 -15.85 8.52 -9.70
CA SER A 102 -15.90 9.48 -8.60
C SER A 102 -14.83 10.57 -8.75
N SER A 103 -14.91 11.64 -7.94
CA SER A 103 -13.95 12.74 -7.93
C SER A 103 -12.49 12.24 -7.80
N GLY A 104 -11.72 12.31 -8.90
CA GLY A 104 -10.44 11.62 -9.07
C GLY A 104 -9.28 12.12 -8.21
N SER A 105 -9.46 13.20 -7.42
CA SER A 105 -8.37 13.83 -6.67
C SER A 105 -7.79 12.94 -5.58
N HIS A 106 -8.63 12.30 -4.77
CA HIS A 106 -8.18 11.45 -3.65
C HIS A 106 -7.54 10.15 -4.12
N THR A 107 -8.08 9.52 -5.17
CA THR A 107 -7.52 8.28 -5.72
C THR A 107 -6.11 8.47 -6.27
N ASP A 108 -5.84 9.58 -6.96
CA ASP A 108 -4.50 9.88 -7.47
C ASP A 108 -3.50 10.17 -6.34
N SER A 109 -3.94 10.87 -5.29
CA SER A 109 -3.13 11.11 -4.09
C SER A 109 -2.73 9.79 -3.40
N ILE A 110 -3.67 8.88 -3.18
CA ILE A 110 -3.43 7.56 -2.61
C ILE A 110 -2.46 6.75 -3.46
N ARG A 111 -2.64 6.73 -4.78
CA ARG A 111 -1.75 6.04 -5.71
C ARG A 111 -0.31 6.57 -5.64
N ASN A 112 -0.15 7.87 -5.57
CA ASN A 112 1.16 8.51 -5.46
C ASN A 112 1.84 8.18 -4.12
N LEU A 113 1.09 8.18 -3.02
CA LEU A 113 1.60 7.76 -1.71
C LEU A 113 2.06 6.30 -1.70
N TRP A 114 1.31 5.37 -2.32
CA TRP A 114 1.72 3.97 -2.43
C TRP A 114 2.99 3.79 -3.28
N ARG A 115 3.13 4.54 -4.38
CA ARG A 115 4.36 4.52 -5.20
C ARG A 115 5.56 5.09 -4.44
N ALA A 116 5.35 6.15 -3.67
CA ALA A 116 6.40 6.69 -2.82
C ALA A 116 6.80 5.67 -1.74
N LYS A 117 5.83 5.05 -1.06
CA LYS A 117 6.08 3.99 -0.06
C LYS A 117 6.90 2.85 -0.64
N GLU A 118 6.55 2.35 -1.84
CA GLU A 118 7.32 1.30 -2.52
C GLU A 118 8.78 1.69 -2.75
N ARG A 119 9.05 2.94 -3.17
CA ARG A 119 10.43 3.43 -3.36
C ARG A 119 11.22 3.42 -2.05
N TYR A 120 10.65 3.94 -0.98
CA TYR A 120 11.32 3.97 0.32
C TYR A 120 11.56 2.57 0.88
N MET A 121 10.60 1.66 0.75
CA MET A 121 10.79 0.27 1.16
C MET A 121 11.92 -0.41 0.38
N ARG A 122 12.00 -0.18 -0.93
CA ARG A 122 13.10 -0.69 -1.76
C ARG A 122 14.45 -0.15 -1.30
N GLU A 123 14.53 1.14 -0.98
CA GLU A 123 15.76 1.75 -0.46
C GLU A 123 16.16 1.16 0.90
N ILE A 124 15.19 0.93 1.80
CA ILE A 124 15.47 0.32 3.10
C ILE A 124 15.99 -1.12 2.92
N ILE A 125 15.32 -1.94 2.11
CA ILE A 125 15.76 -3.31 1.81
C ILE A 125 17.19 -3.30 1.22
N TYR A 126 17.47 -2.38 0.31
CA TYR A 126 18.83 -2.21 -0.23
C TYR A 126 19.86 -1.90 0.87
N TRP A 127 19.56 -0.99 1.80
CA TRP A 127 20.47 -0.64 2.88
C TRP A 127 20.64 -1.77 3.90
N VAL A 128 19.60 -2.54 4.20
CA VAL A 128 19.68 -3.74 5.05
C VAL A 128 20.63 -4.77 4.43
N HIS A 129 20.43 -5.12 3.16
CA HIS A 129 21.33 -6.04 2.47
C HIS A 129 22.79 -5.54 2.42
N ARG A 130 22.98 -4.24 2.21
CA ARG A 130 24.33 -3.64 2.24
C ARG A 130 24.97 -3.72 3.61
N GLN A 131 24.19 -3.59 4.67
CA GLN A 131 24.67 -3.79 6.03
C GLN A 131 25.08 -5.25 6.25
N GLU A 132 24.27 -6.20 5.85
CA GLU A 132 24.60 -7.64 5.95
C GLU A 132 25.86 -8.01 5.15
N GLU A 133 26.03 -7.46 3.95
CA GLU A 133 27.26 -7.68 3.17
C GLU A 133 28.50 -7.13 3.91
N ALA A 134 28.39 -5.92 4.45
CA ALA A 134 29.47 -5.33 5.22
C ALA A 134 29.81 -6.15 6.48
N ASP A 135 28.81 -6.67 7.18
CA ASP A 135 29.01 -7.52 8.35
C ASP A 135 29.68 -8.86 7.97
N ARG A 136 29.33 -9.44 6.80
CA ARG A 136 30.02 -10.62 6.26
C ARG A 136 31.47 -10.34 5.88
N GLU A 137 31.76 -9.21 5.25
CA GLU A 137 33.13 -8.80 4.92
C GLU A 137 33.96 -8.66 6.19
N ILE A 138 33.41 -8.08 7.26
CA ILE A 138 34.04 -7.93 8.54
C ILE A 138 34.33 -9.31 9.15
N ALA A 139 33.33 -10.19 9.19
CA ALA A 139 33.48 -11.54 9.70
C ALA A 139 34.58 -12.33 8.95
N ALA A 140 34.73 -12.11 7.64
CA ALA A 140 35.77 -12.73 6.83
C ALA A 140 37.20 -12.20 7.13
N GLN A 141 37.34 -10.96 7.62
CA GLN A 141 38.64 -10.37 7.96
C GLN A 141 39.15 -10.79 9.34
N ILE A 142 38.27 -11.13 10.28
CA ILE A 142 38.62 -11.53 11.65
C ILE A 142 39.64 -12.68 11.69
N PRO A 143 39.48 -13.78 10.92
CA PRO A 143 40.46 -14.87 10.91
C PRO A 143 41.85 -14.46 10.38
N ALA A 144 41.89 -13.51 9.44
CA ALA A 144 43.18 -13.00 8.92
C ALA A 144 43.92 -12.19 9.99
N ILE A 145 43.22 -11.35 10.73
CA ILE A 145 43.76 -10.56 11.83
C ILE A 145 44.23 -11.49 12.97
N ALA A 146 43.45 -12.52 13.30
CA ALA A 146 43.82 -13.51 14.31
C ALA A 146 45.15 -14.24 13.93
N ARG A 147 45.26 -14.72 12.70
CA ARG A 147 46.53 -15.36 12.20
C ARG A 147 47.70 -14.40 12.22
N GLN A 148 47.49 -13.13 11.94
CA GLN A 148 48.55 -12.11 12.01
C GLN A 148 48.96 -11.90 13.47
N SER A 149 48.03 -11.81 14.41
CA SER A 149 48.31 -11.71 15.85
C SER A 149 49.08 -12.93 16.36
N GLU A 150 48.72 -14.15 15.95
CA GLU A 150 49.44 -15.38 16.30
C GLU A 150 50.92 -15.35 15.77
N ARG A 151 51.12 -14.88 14.54
CA ARG A 151 52.45 -14.72 13.95
C ARG A 151 53.29 -13.68 14.69
N GLU A 152 52.70 -12.60 15.17
CA GLU A 152 53.35 -11.58 15.95
C GLU A 152 53.73 -12.06 17.35
N ASN A 153 52.89 -12.90 17.97
CA ASN A 153 53.05 -13.45 19.31
C ASN A 153 53.84 -14.78 19.33
N ALA A 154 54.10 -15.38 18.16
CA ALA A 154 54.88 -16.61 18.10
C ALA A 154 56.27 -16.41 18.71
N PRO A 155 56.72 -17.33 19.58
CA PRO A 155 58.03 -17.21 20.22
C PRO A 155 59.13 -17.14 19.15
N LYS A 156 59.75 -15.97 19.04
CA LYS A 156 60.81 -15.73 18.07
C LYS A 156 62.04 -16.55 18.46
N GLY A 157 62.23 -17.67 17.79
CA GLY A 157 63.36 -18.57 18.02
C GLY A 157 64.66 -17.86 17.80
N GLY A 158 65.62 -18.05 18.74
CA GLY A 158 67.03 -17.83 18.68
C GLY A 158 67.52 -16.40 18.53
N PHE A 159 68.44 -15.99 19.41
CA PHE A 159 69.04 -14.68 19.47
C PHE A 159 69.72 -14.22 18.12
N LEU A 160 70.25 -15.12 17.32
CA LEU A 160 70.84 -14.83 16.01
C LEU A 160 69.81 -14.42 14.95
N LYS A 161 68.60 -14.96 14.95
CA LYS A 161 67.52 -14.57 14.02
C LYS A 161 66.99 -13.14 14.30
N ARG A 162 67.10 -12.65 15.52
CA ARG A 162 66.71 -11.28 15.89
C ARG A 162 67.67 -10.22 15.30
N LEU A 163 68.95 -10.51 15.16
CA LEU A 163 69.94 -9.56 14.61
C LEU A 163 69.77 -9.36 13.09
N PHE A 164 69.37 -10.38 12.36
CA PHE A 164 69.16 -10.30 10.91
C PHE A 164 67.74 -9.95 10.49
N ALA A 165 66.75 -10.07 11.35
CA ALA A 165 65.35 -9.76 11.05
C ALA A 165 65.04 -8.26 11.05
N LYS A 166 65.94 -7.39 11.50
CA LYS A 166 65.72 -5.94 11.65
C LYS A 166 65.63 -5.18 10.32
N ARG A 167 66.01 -5.80 9.19
CA ARG A 167 66.11 -5.10 7.88
C ARG A 167 64.90 -5.29 6.95
N HIS A 168 63.94 -6.18 7.26
CA HIS A 168 62.79 -6.44 6.39
C HIS A 168 61.42 -6.25 7.07
N ARG A 169 61.33 -5.39 8.07
CA ARG A 169 60.11 -5.20 8.90
C ARG A 169 59.32 -3.93 8.55
N ALA A 170 59.51 -3.39 7.33
CA ALA A 170 59.00 -2.05 7.05
C ALA A 170 57.53 -2.01 6.54
N ASP A 171 56.92 -3.11 6.04
CA ASP A 171 55.69 -2.95 5.26
C ASP A 171 54.47 -3.85 5.61
N SER A 172 54.55 -4.65 6.68
CA SER A 172 53.32 -5.38 7.07
C SER A 172 52.63 -4.65 8.21
N PRO A 173 51.36 -4.27 8.02
CA PRO A 173 50.55 -3.65 9.10
C PRO A 173 50.47 -4.60 10.30
N SER A 174 50.60 -4.07 11.52
CA SER A 174 50.46 -4.89 12.71
C SER A 174 49.02 -5.33 12.91
N ALA A 175 48.80 -6.49 13.58
CA ALA A 175 47.46 -6.95 13.90
C ALA A 175 46.61 -5.88 14.66
N ALA A 176 47.30 -5.10 15.52
CA ALA A 176 46.64 -4.00 16.24
C ALA A 176 46.22 -2.87 15.31
N SER A 177 47.05 -2.49 14.31
CA SER A 177 46.68 -1.45 13.34
C SER A 177 45.55 -1.92 12.42
N MET A 178 45.57 -3.17 11.98
CA MET A 178 44.50 -3.77 11.18
C MET A 178 43.18 -3.81 11.97
N LEU A 179 43.21 -4.18 13.24
CA LEU A 179 42.04 -4.18 14.11
C LEU A 179 41.49 -2.77 14.34
N HIS A 180 42.37 -1.79 14.53
CA HIS A 180 41.97 -0.39 14.71
C HIS A 180 41.33 0.19 13.44
N GLU A 181 41.91 -0.08 12.28
CA GLU A 181 41.36 0.35 10.99
C GLU A 181 40.05 -0.35 10.68
N LEU A 182 39.96 -1.65 10.94
CA LEU A 182 38.72 -2.41 10.81
C LEU A 182 37.60 -1.81 11.72
N ASN A 183 37.89 -1.62 13.00
CA ASN A 183 36.94 -1.05 13.96
C ASN A 183 36.48 0.35 13.53
N ARG A 184 37.41 1.21 13.10
CA ARG A 184 37.06 2.56 12.62
C ARG A 184 36.17 2.52 11.36
N SER A 185 36.47 1.64 10.42
CA SER A 185 35.71 1.48 9.19
C SER A 185 34.32 0.88 9.46
N VAL A 186 34.23 -0.07 10.38
CA VAL A 186 32.96 -0.71 10.84
C VAL A 186 32.06 0.30 11.51
N VAL A 187 32.56 0.98 12.56
CA VAL A 187 31.77 1.97 13.29
C VAL A 187 31.27 3.07 12.37
N GLY A 188 32.14 3.59 11.48
CA GLY A 188 31.75 4.62 10.53
C GLY A 188 30.66 4.16 9.55
N ARG A 189 30.77 2.93 9.01
CA ARG A 189 29.75 2.36 8.11
C ARG A 189 28.46 2.05 8.82
N GLN A 190 28.50 1.43 9.99
CA GLN A 190 27.29 1.12 10.78
C GLN A 190 26.54 2.40 11.16
N GLN A 191 27.24 3.45 11.61
CA GLN A 191 26.59 4.73 11.91
C GLN A 191 25.95 5.36 10.67
N ALA A 192 26.61 5.30 9.51
CA ALA A 192 26.07 5.83 8.27
C ALA A 192 24.83 5.06 7.82
N TYR A 193 24.83 3.73 7.93
CA TYR A 193 23.68 2.89 7.59
C TYR A 193 22.52 3.10 8.56
N ALA A 194 22.78 3.10 9.87
CA ALA A 194 21.78 3.35 10.90
C ALA A 194 21.08 4.71 10.71
N ARG A 195 21.86 5.76 10.39
CA ARG A 195 21.30 7.09 10.12
C ARG A 195 20.38 7.08 8.89
N LYS A 196 20.80 6.44 7.79
CA LYS A 196 19.99 6.34 6.58
C LYS A 196 18.72 5.52 6.80
N LEU A 197 18.81 4.40 7.53
CA LEU A 197 17.68 3.58 7.90
C LEU A 197 16.68 4.37 8.75
N ALA A 198 17.15 5.07 9.79
CA ALA A 198 16.29 5.91 10.64
C ALA A 198 15.55 6.98 9.83
N GLU A 199 16.27 7.73 8.98
CA GLU A 199 15.68 8.76 8.10
C GLU A 199 14.58 8.18 7.18
N ARG A 200 14.80 7.00 6.62
CA ARG A 200 13.84 6.36 5.71
C ARG A 200 12.65 5.78 6.46
N THR A 201 12.87 5.24 7.65
CA THR A 201 11.79 4.74 8.52
C THR A 201 10.87 5.87 8.96
N ASP A 202 11.42 7.01 9.40
CA ASP A 202 10.63 8.20 9.75
C ASP A 202 9.80 8.71 8.56
N SER A 203 10.39 8.66 7.35
CA SER A 203 9.69 9.02 6.11
C SER A 203 8.53 8.08 5.81
N LEU A 204 8.70 6.77 6.05
CA LEU A 204 7.64 5.77 5.90
C LEU A 204 6.49 5.98 6.89
N ASP A 205 6.80 6.30 8.14
CA ASP A 205 5.78 6.58 9.16
C ASP A 205 4.97 7.83 8.81
N GLY A 206 5.63 8.87 8.31
CA GLY A 206 4.97 10.05 7.80
C GLY A 206 4.02 9.74 6.64
N MET A 207 4.43 8.86 5.72
CA MET A 207 3.58 8.43 4.60
C MET A 207 2.43 7.54 5.04
N ASN A 208 2.64 6.63 5.99
CA ASN A 208 1.56 5.81 6.56
C ASN A 208 0.46 6.68 7.17
N ARG A 209 0.86 7.70 7.95
CA ARG A 209 -0.11 8.67 8.50
C ARG A 209 -0.88 9.40 7.41
N ARG A 210 -0.21 9.91 6.37
CA ARG A 210 -0.88 10.59 5.24
C ARG A 210 -1.80 9.65 4.47
N LEU A 211 -1.38 8.40 4.26
CA LEU A 211 -2.19 7.38 3.58
C LEU A 211 -3.48 7.11 4.37
N ASN A 212 -3.38 6.94 5.69
CA ASN A 212 -4.55 6.71 6.54
C ASN A 212 -5.53 7.90 6.53
N VAL A 213 -5.02 9.14 6.52
CA VAL A 213 -5.86 10.35 6.39
C VAL A 213 -6.58 10.36 5.05
N GLN A 214 -5.86 10.12 3.93
CA GLN A 214 -6.47 10.12 2.59
C GLN A 214 -7.50 9.00 2.42
N LEU A 215 -7.24 7.83 3.02
CA LEU A 215 -8.19 6.71 3.01
C LEU A 215 -9.47 7.06 3.78
N ARG A 216 -9.35 7.71 4.95
CA ARG A 216 -10.51 8.17 5.71
C ARG A 216 -11.31 9.19 4.94
N GLN A 217 -10.66 10.20 4.36
CA GLN A 217 -11.34 11.21 3.53
C GLN A 217 -12.07 10.58 2.35
N MET A 218 -11.48 9.61 1.67
CA MET A 218 -12.14 8.91 0.56
C MET A 218 -13.43 8.19 0.99
N ILE A 219 -13.50 7.73 2.26
CA ILE A 219 -14.69 7.08 2.82
C ILE A 219 -15.73 8.12 3.25
N GLU A 220 -15.29 9.24 3.83
CA GLU A 220 -16.18 10.30 4.31
C GLU A 220 -16.85 11.07 3.16
N ASP A 221 -16.18 11.18 2.01
CA ASP A 221 -16.71 11.86 0.80
C ASP A 221 -17.72 11.00 0.01
N MET A 222 -18.12 9.81 0.50
CA MET A 222 -19.09 8.90 -0.11
C MET A 222 -20.47 9.01 0.49
#